data_9b989deae089732e85661da56dc3a001
#
_entry.id   9b989deae089732e85661da56dc3a001
#
_cell.length_a   1.000
_cell.length_b   1.000
_cell.length_c   1.000
_cell.angle_alpha   90.00
_cell.angle_beta   90.00
_cell.angle_gamma   90.00
#
_symmetry.space_group_name_H-M   'P 1'
#
loop_
_entity.id
_entity.type
_entity.pdbx_description
1 polymer ?
#
loop_
_entity_poly.entity_id
_entity_poly.type
_entity_poly.pdbx_seq_one_letter_code
_entity_poly.pdbx_strand_id
1 'polypeptide(L)'
;MGQAARAASRQLATLKTDAKNAALRAIADELEAQAAHILAQNALDIADGEARGLSPALLDRLLLNEKRLAALAADTRHIVSLPDPVGAEIAGRVLPNGMRLAKRRIPIGVIGVIYEARPNVTIDVATLCLKAGNATILRGGSETRRSNLALVEAIQAALGRVGLPQAAVQYIADPDRALVTELLRLDKYVDMIIPRGGNALHRLCREQSTIPVITGGIGICHIFVDESADLARAVDIVENAKVQRPSVCNALDTVLVHRAVAPQFLPAMAARLARHRVELRATPDALAILQADASGITVVPAGPDDFDTEWLALILGVKIVENLEEAIAHIQEHSTEHSDSILTNNWANATRFVDALNSSAVFVNASTRFNDGGQFGLGAEVAVSTQKLHARGPMGLEELTTYKWVVFGDGHIRP
;
A
#
# COMPACT_ATOMS: atom_id res chain seq x y z
N MET A 1 10.44 19.23 16.71
CA MET A 1 10.42 17.92 16.02
C MET A 1 11.12 18.03 14.65
N GLY A 2 10.67 18.86 13.71
CA GLY A 2 11.22 18.92 12.35
C GLY A 2 12.71 19.15 12.26
N GLN A 3 13.25 20.11 13.04
CA GLN A 3 14.70 20.38 13.09
C GLN A 3 15.50 19.16 13.57
N ALA A 4 15.00 18.45 14.58
CA ALA A 4 15.66 17.27 15.13
C ALA A 4 15.60 16.09 14.12
N ALA A 5 14.45 15.88 13.42
CA ALA A 5 14.35 14.91 12.35
C ALA A 5 15.31 15.19 11.19
N ARG A 6 15.42 16.47 10.78
CA ARG A 6 16.37 16.90 9.73
C ARG A 6 17.84 16.65 10.13
N ALA A 7 18.20 16.89 11.38
CA ALA A 7 19.54 16.59 11.89
C ALA A 7 19.81 15.08 11.90
N ALA A 8 18.83 14.28 12.36
CA ALA A 8 18.91 12.81 12.36
C ALA A 8 19.02 12.25 10.94
N SER A 9 18.22 12.74 9.97
CA SER A 9 18.24 12.26 8.59
C SER A 9 19.62 12.42 7.93
N ARG A 10 20.35 13.49 8.23
CA ARG A 10 21.72 13.70 7.74
C ARG A 10 22.70 12.64 8.24
N GLN A 11 22.53 12.17 9.49
CA GLN A 11 23.35 11.08 10.04
C GLN A 11 22.95 9.75 9.41
N LEU A 12 21.65 9.47 9.29
CA LEU A 12 21.15 8.24 8.69
C LEU A 12 21.59 8.07 7.22
N ALA A 13 21.65 9.16 6.47
CA ALA A 13 22.03 9.15 5.06
C ALA A 13 23.43 8.61 4.76
N THR A 14 24.31 8.61 5.76
CA THR A 14 25.70 8.16 5.65
C THR A 14 25.98 6.83 6.35
N LEU A 15 24.96 6.24 6.98
CA LEU A 15 25.10 4.95 7.66
C LEU A 15 25.38 3.81 6.69
N LYS A 16 26.27 2.93 7.09
CA LYS A 16 26.48 1.65 6.41
C LYS A 16 25.35 0.69 6.73
N THR A 17 25.13 -0.25 5.85
CA THR A 17 24.10 -1.29 5.96
C THR A 17 24.15 -2.03 7.31
N ASP A 18 25.34 -2.36 7.80
CA ASP A 18 25.48 -3.08 9.07
C ASP A 18 24.96 -2.28 10.28
N ALA A 19 25.19 -0.96 10.30
CA ALA A 19 24.66 -0.10 11.36
C ALA A 19 23.13 0.00 11.31
N LYS A 20 22.54 0.11 10.11
CA LYS A 20 21.08 0.07 9.90
C LYS A 20 20.52 -1.29 10.35
N ASN A 21 21.16 -2.38 9.96
CA ASN A 21 20.75 -3.73 10.35
C ASN A 21 20.86 -3.96 11.86
N ALA A 22 21.89 -3.42 12.53
CA ALA A 22 22.02 -3.47 13.98
C ALA A 22 20.88 -2.72 14.67
N ALA A 23 20.47 -1.55 14.15
CA ALA A 23 19.32 -0.81 14.66
C ALA A 23 18.01 -1.58 14.53
N LEU A 24 17.77 -2.21 13.37
CA LEU A 24 16.56 -3.01 13.16
C LEU A 24 16.49 -4.24 14.07
N ARG A 25 17.62 -4.95 14.28
CA ARG A 25 17.67 -6.06 15.25
C ARG A 25 17.39 -5.56 16.67
N ALA A 26 18.00 -4.44 17.06
CA ALA A 26 17.75 -3.84 18.36
C ALA A 26 16.28 -3.43 18.54
N ILE A 27 15.61 -2.93 17.50
CA ILE A 27 14.17 -2.61 17.53
C ILE A 27 13.35 -3.90 17.75
N ALA A 28 13.63 -4.97 17.01
CA ALA A 28 12.92 -6.23 17.18
C ALA A 28 13.10 -6.79 18.61
N ASP A 29 14.31 -6.69 19.16
CA ASP A 29 14.61 -7.15 20.53
C ASP A 29 13.89 -6.28 21.58
N GLU A 30 13.80 -4.95 21.37
CA GLU A 30 13.07 -4.05 22.29
C GLU A 30 11.55 -4.26 22.22
N LEU A 31 10.99 -4.57 21.05
CA LEU A 31 9.56 -4.93 20.93
C LEU A 31 9.22 -6.16 21.77
N GLU A 32 10.09 -7.16 21.78
CA GLU A 32 9.92 -8.36 22.61
C GLU A 32 10.17 -8.07 24.10
N ALA A 33 11.21 -7.30 24.42
CA ALA A 33 11.55 -6.97 25.81
C ALA A 33 10.48 -6.10 26.48
N GLN A 34 9.86 -5.18 25.74
CA GLN A 34 8.83 -4.27 26.24
C GLN A 34 7.40 -4.77 25.96
N ALA A 35 7.23 -6.03 25.56
CA ALA A 35 5.93 -6.59 25.16
C ALA A 35 4.82 -6.34 26.19
N ALA A 36 5.09 -6.59 27.46
CA ALA A 36 4.10 -6.40 28.54
C ALA A 36 3.62 -4.94 28.62
N HIS A 37 4.53 -3.96 28.48
CA HIS A 37 4.18 -2.54 28.47
C HIS A 37 3.35 -2.17 27.25
N ILE A 38 3.81 -2.56 26.06
CA ILE A 38 3.12 -2.27 24.78
C ILE A 38 1.70 -2.84 24.80
N LEU A 39 1.53 -4.09 25.22
CA LEU A 39 0.22 -4.75 25.29
C LEU A 39 -0.68 -4.11 26.33
N ALA A 40 -0.16 -3.67 27.47
CA ALA A 40 -0.94 -2.95 28.48
C ALA A 40 -1.44 -1.59 27.93
N GLN A 41 -0.61 -0.85 27.19
CA GLN A 41 -1.02 0.41 26.56
C GLN A 41 -2.05 0.18 25.44
N ASN A 42 -1.92 -0.91 24.68
CA ASN A 42 -2.91 -1.28 23.66
C ASN A 42 -4.25 -1.68 24.30
N ALA A 43 -4.26 -2.41 25.41
CA ALA A 43 -5.49 -2.75 26.11
C ALA A 43 -6.29 -1.50 26.55
N LEU A 44 -5.61 -0.41 26.94
CA LEU A 44 -6.25 0.86 27.27
C LEU A 44 -6.88 1.54 26.01
N ASP A 45 -6.19 1.48 24.87
CA ASP A 45 -6.75 2.01 23.61
C ASP A 45 -7.97 1.18 23.16
N ILE A 46 -7.95 -0.14 23.32
CA ILE A 46 -9.10 -1.01 23.02
C ILE A 46 -10.27 -0.69 23.93
N ALA A 47 -10.07 -0.58 25.26
CA ALA A 47 -11.13 -0.25 26.21
C ALA A 47 -11.77 1.13 25.89
N ASP A 48 -10.95 2.12 25.57
CA ASP A 48 -11.46 3.45 25.13
C ASP A 48 -12.23 3.34 23.79
N GLY A 49 -11.80 2.48 22.88
CA GLY A 49 -12.49 2.22 21.62
C GLY A 49 -13.85 1.57 21.81
N GLU A 50 -13.93 0.56 22.67
CA GLU A 50 -15.20 -0.08 23.08
C GLU A 50 -16.15 0.90 23.73
N ALA A 51 -15.65 1.71 24.68
CA ALA A 51 -16.45 2.74 25.35
C ALA A 51 -17.02 3.80 24.39
N ARG A 52 -16.32 4.08 23.28
CA ARG A 52 -16.77 4.99 22.20
C ARG A 52 -17.66 4.31 21.17
N GLY A 53 -17.93 3.02 21.29
CA GLY A 53 -18.79 2.26 20.39
C GLY A 53 -18.14 1.98 19.01
N LEU A 54 -16.82 1.83 18.93
CA LEU A 54 -16.17 1.44 17.70
C LEU A 54 -16.65 0.06 17.23
N SER A 55 -16.77 -0.11 15.92
CA SER A 55 -17.20 -1.41 15.35
C SER A 55 -16.20 -2.52 15.66
N PRO A 56 -16.64 -3.80 15.73
CA PRO A 56 -15.74 -4.93 15.93
C PRO A 56 -14.59 -4.99 14.92
N ALA A 57 -14.84 -4.60 13.67
CA ALA A 57 -13.83 -4.55 12.62
C ALA A 57 -12.75 -3.46 12.88
N LEU A 58 -13.14 -2.31 13.46
CA LEU A 58 -12.18 -1.28 13.86
C LEU A 58 -11.40 -1.73 15.09
N LEU A 59 -12.05 -2.31 16.10
CA LEU A 59 -11.36 -2.84 17.28
C LEU A 59 -10.33 -3.92 16.91
N ASP A 60 -10.64 -4.82 15.96
CA ASP A 60 -9.66 -5.78 15.46
C ASP A 60 -8.46 -5.11 14.79
N ARG A 61 -8.66 -3.98 14.09
CA ARG A 61 -7.56 -3.21 13.49
C ARG A 61 -6.64 -2.55 14.52
N LEU A 62 -7.21 -2.13 15.68
CA LEU A 62 -6.45 -1.54 16.77
C LEU A 62 -5.69 -2.58 17.60
N LEU A 63 -6.18 -3.81 17.62
CA LEU A 63 -5.69 -4.85 18.54
C LEU A 63 -4.24 -5.24 18.27
N LEU A 64 -3.41 -5.12 19.28
CA LEU A 64 -2.14 -5.84 19.43
C LEU A 64 -2.31 -6.93 20.49
N ASN A 65 -1.83 -8.12 20.19
CA ASN A 65 -1.69 -9.22 21.13
C ASN A 65 -0.30 -9.82 20.99
N GLU A 66 0.06 -10.77 21.83
CA GLU A 66 1.38 -11.39 21.83
C GLU A 66 1.77 -11.92 20.45
N LYS A 67 0.83 -12.60 19.76
CA LYS A 67 1.06 -13.13 18.40
C LYS A 67 1.34 -12.03 17.38
N ARG A 68 0.55 -10.94 17.40
CA ARG A 68 0.72 -9.81 16.47
C ARG A 68 2.01 -9.03 16.76
N LEU A 69 2.36 -8.87 18.03
CA LEU A 69 3.61 -8.20 18.41
C LEU A 69 4.84 -9.04 18.05
N ALA A 70 4.80 -10.34 18.26
CA ALA A 70 5.86 -11.26 17.83
C ALA A 70 6.01 -11.26 16.29
N ALA A 71 4.91 -11.17 15.55
CA ALA A 71 4.95 -11.03 14.09
C ALA A 71 5.64 -9.72 13.67
N LEU A 72 5.35 -8.58 14.33
CA LEU A 72 6.02 -7.31 14.05
C LEU A 72 7.54 -7.38 14.29
N ALA A 73 7.98 -8.06 15.36
CA ALA A 73 9.40 -8.29 15.61
C ALA A 73 10.03 -9.19 14.53
N ALA A 74 9.34 -10.24 14.10
CA ALA A 74 9.78 -11.11 13.01
C ALA A 74 9.86 -10.37 11.67
N ASP A 75 8.87 -9.55 11.33
CA ASP A 75 8.84 -8.72 10.11
C ASP A 75 9.98 -7.68 10.14
N THR A 76 10.26 -7.08 11.29
CA THR A 76 11.42 -6.19 11.48
C THR A 76 12.74 -6.92 11.21
N ARG A 77 12.89 -8.16 11.70
CA ARG A 77 14.07 -9.01 11.40
C ARG A 77 14.11 -9.42 9.93
N HIS A 78 12.96 -9.61 9.29
CA HIS A 78 12.91 -9.88 7.84
C HIS A 78 13.45 -8.70 7.03
N ILE A 79 13.11 -7.44 7.38
CA ILE A 79 13.64 -6.24 6.71
C ILE A 79 15.18 -6.18 6.81
N VAL A 80 15.80 -6.73 7.86
CA VAL A 80 17.27 -6.84 7.94
C VAL A 80 17.85 -7.61 6.76
N SER A 81 17.17 -8.66 6.31
CA SER A 81 17.62 -9.52 5.20
C SER A 81 17.49 -8.88 3.82
N LEU A 82 16.66 -7.83 3.68
CA LEU A 82 16.43 -7.17 2.41
C LEU A 82 17.66 -6.35 1.98
N PRO A 83 17.96 -6.26 0.67
CA PRO A 83 19.04 -5.43 0.14
C PRO A 83 18.86 -3.96 0.56
N ASP A 84 19.96 -3.31 0.94
CA ASP A 84 19.97 -1.87 1.21
C ASP A 84 20.03 -1.12 -0.14
N PRO A 85 19.01 -0.30 -0.48
CA PRO A 85 19.01 0.40 -1.75
C PRO A 85 19.95 1.60 -1.78
N VAL A 86 20.38 2.11 -0.61
CA VAL A 86 21.20 3.33 -0.53
C VAL A 86 22.62 3.08 -1.02
N GLY A 87 23.04 3.90 -1.98
CA GLY A 87 24.35 3.77 -2.60
C GLY A 87 24.37 2.92 -3.88
N ALA A 88 23.28 2.21 -4.20
CA ALA A 88 23.16 1.45 -5.44
C ALA A 88 23.24 2.38 -6.66
N GLU A 89 24.01 1.98 -7.68
CA GLU A 89 24.10 2.67 -8.96
C GLU A 89 23.03 2.15 -9.92
N ILE A 90 22.09 3.03 -10.31
CA ILE A 90 20.96 2.68 -11.17
C ILE A 90 21.36 2.72 -12.64
N ALA A 91 22.26 3.64 -13.00
CA ALA A 91 22.78 3.81 -14.35
C ALA A 91 24.14 4.50 -14.30
N GLY A 92 24.99 4.17 -15.24
CA GLY A 92 26.30 4.81 -15.39
C GLY A 92 26.72 4.85 -16.85
N ARG A 93 27.55 5.87 -17.21
CA ARG A 93 28.14 6.00 -18.55
C ARG A 93 29.39 6.86 -18.51
N VAL A 94 30.24 6.67 -19.51
CA VAL A 94 31.34 7.57 -19.81
C VAL A 94 30.90 8.51 -20.93
N LEU A 95 31.11 9.81 -20.73
CA LEU A 95 30.82 10.81 -21.76
C LEU A 95 31.94 10.87 -22.81
N PRO A 96 31.68 11.42 -24.02
CA PRO A 96 32.69 11.53 -25.05
C PRO A 96 33.98 12.29 -24.65
N ASN A 97 33.84 13.21 -23.67
CA ASN A 97 34.96 13.95 -23.10
C ASN A 97 35.69 13.20 -21.97
N GLY A 98 35.32 11.97 -21.65
CA GLY A 98 35.96 11.16 -20.59
C GLY A 98 35.34 11.29 -19.20
N MET A 99 34.42 12.23 -18.95
CA MET A 99 33.74 12.29 -17.65
C MET A 99 32.90 11.01 -17.40
N ARG A 100 33.00 10.48 -16.19
CA ARG A 100 32.20 9.33 -15.75
C ARG A 100 30.99 9.81 -14.95
N LEU A 101 29.79 9.46 -15.40
CA LEU A 101 28.53 9.73 -14.73
C LEU A 101 27.98 8.47 -14.11
N ALA A 102 27.47 8.58 -12.89
CA ALA A 102 26.69 7.54 -12.25
C ALA A 102 25.41 8.16 -11.65
N LYS A 103 24.31 7.43 -11.73
CA LYS A 103 23.06 7.76 -11.06
C LYS A 103 22.96 6.86 -9.83
N ARG A 104 23.11 7.44 -8.63
CA ARG A 104 23.23 6.71 -7.37
C ARG A 104 22.05 6.97 -6.46
N ARG A 105 21.43 5.91 -5.89
CA ARG A 105 20.33 6.02 -4.93
C ARG A 105 20.79 6.69 -3.64
N ILE A 106 19.93 7.57 -3.10
CA ILE A 106 20.10 8.24 -1.81
C ILE A 106 18.77 8.21 -1.06
N PRO A 107 18.75 8.32 0.29
CA PRO A 107 17.54 8.54 1.05
C PRO A 107 16.78 9.78 0.57
N ILE A 108 15.45 9.79 0.73
CA ILE A 108 14.63 10.97 0.51
C ILE A 108 14.96 12.04 1.55
N GLY A 109 15.08 11.65 2.83
CA GLY A 109 15.43 12.54 3.93
C GLY A 109 14.54 12.38 5.15
N VAL A 110 13.54 13.24 5.32
CA VAL A 110 12.53 13.15 6.39
C VAL A 110 11.19 12.87 5.77
N ILE A 111 10.54 11.79 6.21
CA ILE A 111 9.23 11.37 5.73
C ILE A 111 8.20 11.59 6.84
N GLY A 112 7.16 12.39 6.55
CA GLY A 112 5.99 12.52 7.39
C GLY A 112 4.97 11.44 7.04
N VAL A 113 4.49 10.68 8.04
CA VAL A 113 3.48 9.64 7.79
C VAL A 113 2.27 9.86 8.68
N ILE A 114 1.11 10.00 8.05
CA ILE A 114 -0.17 10.23 8.72
C ILE A 114 -1.03 8.99 8.51
N TYR A 115 -1.48 8.32 9.59
CA TYR A 115 -2.16 7.04 9.49
C TYR A 115 -3.30 6.89 10.50
N GLU A 116 -4.25 6.02 10.17
CA GLU A 116 -5.47 5.75 10.94
C GLU A 116 -5.45 4.32 11.50
N ALA A 117 -6.03 4.13 12.68
CA ALA A 117 -6.50 2.86 13.27
C ALA A 117 -5.60 1.62 13.12
N ARG A 118 -4.27 1.75 13.03
CA ARG A 118 -3.36 0.61 12.83
C ARG A 118 -2.02 0.82 13.53
N PRO A 119 -1.86 0.37 14.80
CA PRO A 119 -0.60 0.56 15.52
C PRO A 119 0.61 -0.13 14.87
N ASN A 120 0.41 -1.25 14.15
CA ASN A 120 1.48 -1.93 13.41
C ASN A 120 2.16 -1.01 12.38
N VAL A 121 1.45 -0.07 11.78
CA VAL A 121 2.00 0.88 10.80
C VAL A 121 3.16 1.69 11.39
N THR A 122 3.14 1.97 12.71
CA THR A 122 4.24 2.63 13.41
C THR A 122 5.57 1.88 13.22
N ILE A 123 5.56 0.56 13.36
CA ILE A 123 6.76 -0.27 13.21
C ILE A 123 7.12 -0.46 11.73
N ASP A 124 6.13 -0.83 10.91
CA ASP A 124 6.33 -1.10 9.48
C ASP A 124 7.00 0.08 8.79
N VAL A 125 6.45 1.29 8.99
CA VAL A 125 6.98 2.51 8.38
C VAL A 125 8.34 2.91 8.96
N ALA A 126 8.49 2.90 10.29
CA ALA A 126 9.74 3.32 10.93
C ALA A 126 10.92 2.42 10.49
N THR A 127 10.71 1.11 10.46
CA THR A 127 11.77 0.15 10.11
C THR A 127 12.17 0.21 8.64
N LEU A 128 11.20 0.34 7.73
CA LEU A 128 11.47 0.54 6.31
C LEU A 128 12.18 1.88 6.04
N CYS A 129 11.73 2.96 6.67
CA CYS A 129 12.38 4.26 6.54
C CYS A 129 13.80 4.24 7.09
N LEU A 130 14.06 3.64 8.25
CA LEU A 130 15.41 3.50 8.82
C LEU A 130 16.32 2.67 7.92
N LYS A 131 15.83 1.56 7.34
CA LYS A 131 16.58 0.75 6.40
C LYS A 131 16.94 1.53 5.13
N ALA A 132 16.02 2.35 4.62
CA ALA A 132 16.25 3.24 3.48
C ALA A 132 17.02 4.53 3.86
N GLY A 133 17.44 4.70 5.13
CA GLY A 133 18.25 5.84 5.59
C GLY A 133 17.44 7.13 5.82
N ASN A 134 16.13 7.05 5.99
CA ASN A 134 15.24 8.19 6.25
C ASN A 134 14.91 8.33 7.73
N ALA A 135 14.74 9.57 8.19
CA ALA A 135 14.06 9.88 9.44
C ALA A 135 12.55 9.99 9.21
N THR A 136 11.75 9.78 10.26
CA THR A 136 10.28 9.83 10.18
C THR A 136 9.66 10.69 11.26
N ILE A 137 8.60 11.41 10.90
CA ILE A 137 7.66 12.03 11.82
C ILE A 137 6.30 11.36 11.62
N LEU A 138 5.85 10.66 12.64
CA LEU A 138 4.66 9.83 12.63
C LEU A 138 3.48 10.54 13.27
N ARG A 139 2.29 10.45 12.67
CA ARG A 139 1.04 10.95 13.20
C ARG A 139 -0.05 9.90 13.04
N GLY A 140 -0.29 9.12 14.06
CA GLY A 140 -1.37 8.13 14.12
C GLY A 140 -2.71 8.73 14.55
N GLY A 141 -3.79 7.97 14.36
CA GLY A 141 -5.11 8.31 14.88
C GLY A 141 -5.14 8.38 16.42
N SER A 142 -6.09 9.14 16.96
CA SER A 142 -6.24 9.30 18.42
C SER A 142 -6.62 8.00 19.14
N GLU A 143 -7.24 7.07 18.40
CA GLU A 143 -7.70 5.76 18.88
C GLU A 143 -6.56 4.77 19.16
N THR A 144 -5.36 5.03 18.64
CA THR A 144 -4.17 4.18 18.84
C THR A 144 -3.03 4.91 19.53
N ARG A 145 -3.32 6.04 20.17
CA ARG A 145 -2.30 6.97 20.67
C ARG A 145 -1.35 6.33 21.68
N ARG A 146 -1.89 5.60 22.67
CA ARG A 146 -1.04 4.98 23.72
C ARG A 146 -0.18 3.87 23.15
N SER A 147 -0.77 3.04 22.30
CA SER A 147 -0.05 1.97 21.59
C SER A 147 1.09 2.53 20.75
N ASN A 148 0.82 3.58 19.96
CA ASN A 148 1.83 4.19 19.11
C ASN A 148 2.97 4.83 19.90
N LEU A 149 2.67 5.47 21.03
CA LEU A 149 3.69 6.03 21.94
C LEU A 149 4.59 4.93 22.48
N ALA A 150 4.02 3.84 23.02
CA ALA A 150 4.79 2.72 23.55
C ALA A 150 5.68 2.07 22.48
N LEU A 151 5.18 1.92 21.26
CA LEU A 151 5.95 1.40 20.13
C LEU A 151 7.11 2.33 19.74
N VAL A 152 6.88 3.65 19.71
CA VAL A 152 7.94 4.64 19.40
C VAL A 152 8.97 4.72 20.53
N GLU A 153 8.57 4.62 21.79
CA GLU A 153 9.47 4.53 22.93
C GLU A 153 10.40 3.31 22.81
N ALA A 154 9.89 2.16 22.42
CA ALA A 154 10.70 0.96 22.15
C ALA A 154 11.70 1.20 20.99
N ILE A 155 11.26 1.82 19.89
CA ILE A 155 12.16 2.18 18.79
C ILE A 155 13.26 3.12 19.25
N GLN A 156 12.91 4.16 19.99
CA GLN A 156 13.87 5.18 20.47
C GLN A 156 14.86 4.59 21.48
N ALA A 157 14.43 3.69 22.36
CA ALA A 157 15.30 2.96 23.26
C ALA A 157 16.31 2.10 22.49
N ALA A 158 15.84 1.37 21.46
CA ALA A 158 16.70 0.59 20.57
C ALA A 158 17.76 1.45 19.86
N LEU A 159 17.33 2.57 19.28
CA LEU A 159 18.22 3.50 18.60
C LEU A 159 19.29 4.05 19.55
N GLY A 160 18.89 4.47 20.76
CA GLY A 160 19.83 4.93 21.79
C GLY A 160 20.85 3.87 22.19
N ARG A 161 20.44 2.62 22.32
CA ARG A 161 21.29 1.46 22.66
C ARG A 161 22.39 1.21 21.62
N VAL A 162 22.11 1.47 20.35
CA VAL A 162 23.08 1.32 19.26
C VAL A 162 23.79 2.62 18.87
N GLY A 163 23.61 3.69 19.65
CA GLY A 163 24.28 4.96 19.42
C GLY A 163 23.74 5.79 18.25
N LEU A 164 22.51 5.51 17.81
CA LEU A 164 21.83 6.27 16.76
C LEU A 164 20.89 7.34 17.35
N PRO A 165 20.60 8.41 16.58
CA PRO A 165 19.75 9.49 17.07
C PRO A 165 18.32 9.01 17.30
N GLN A 166 17.80 9.11 18.51
CA GLN A 166 16.43 8.77 18.85
C GLN A 166 15.42 9.62 18.05
N ALA A 167 15.81 10.85 17.68
CA ALA A 167 15.03 11.76 16.85
C ALA A 167 14.85 11.27 15.40
N ALA A 168 15.47 10.16 15.01
CA ALA A 168 15.24 9.51 13.71
C ALA A 168 13.80 9.01 13.56
N VAL A 169 13.13 8.66 14.66
CA VAL A 169 11.72 8.29 14.67
C VAL A 169 11.01 9.09 15.75
N GLN A 170 10.07 9.93 15.34
CA GLN A 170 9.33 10.80 16.25
C GLN A 170 7.81 10.61 16.03
N TYR A 171 7.04 10.81 17.09
CA TYR A 171 5.58 10.71 17.07
C TYR A 171 4.94 11.99 17.59
N ILE A 172 3.95 12.52 16.85
CA ILE A 172 3.13 13.65 17.29
C ILE A 172 2.04 13.09 18.22
N ALA A 173 2.27 13.24 19.52
CA ALA A 173 1.42 12.65 20.56
C ALA A 173 0.14 13.45 20.85
N ASP A 174 0.17 14.76 20.60
CA ASP A 174 -1.00 15.62 20.81
C ASP A 174 -2.07 15.31 19.75
N PRO A 175 -3.32 15.02 20.15
CA PRO A 175 -4.40 14.65 19.22
C PRO A 175 -4.94 15.84 18.41
N ASP A 176 -4.51 17.07 18.66
CA ASP A 176 -4.99 18.25 17.93
C ASP A 176 -4.80 18.08 16.41
N ARG A 177 -5.89 18.28 15.68
CA ARG A 177 -5.93 18.19 14.22
C ARG A 177 -5.14 19.32 13.54
N ALA A 178 -4.96 20.45 14.21
CA ALA A 178 -4.14 21.55 13.70
C ALA A 178 -2.70 21.11 13.44
N LEU A 179 -2.16 20.19 14.24
CA LEU A 179 -0.82 19.64 14.07
C LEU A 179 -0.67 18.79 12.80
N VAL A 180 -1.75 18.24 12.26
CA VAL A 180 -1.73 17.60 10.93
C VAL A 180 -1.46 18.64 9.86
N THR A 181 -2.18 19.76 9.90
CA THR A 181 -1.97 20.87 8.95
C THR A 181 -0.57 21.48 9.08
N GLU A 182 -0.05 21.60 10.31
CA GLU A 182 1.32 22.06 10.54
C GLU A 182 2.34 21.09 9.94
N LEU A 183 2.17 19.77 10.14
CA LEU A 183 3.03 18.75 9.54
C LEU A 183 3.01 18.83 8.02
N LEU A 184 1.83 19.00 7.40
CA LEU A 184 1.65 19.09 5.95
C LEU A 184 2.32 20.34 5.34
N ARG A 185 2.67 21.34 6.16
CA ARG A 185 3.31 22.60 5.75
C ARG A 185 4.72 22.76 6.26
N LEU A 186 5.31 21.69 6.82
CA LEU A 186 6.64 21.70 7.40
C LEU A 186 7.75 21.46 6.36
N ASP A 187 7.59 22.03 5.16
CA ASP A 187 8.44 21.84 3.96
C ASP A 187 9.93 22.13 4.19
N LYS A 188 10.26 23.03 5.13
CA LYS A 188 11.64 23.27 5.54
C LYS A 188 12.33 22.03 6.11
N TYR A 189 11.58 21.09 6.69
CA TYR A 189 12.12 19.97 7.45
C TYR A 189 11.66 18.59 6.96
N VAL A 190 10.55 18.51 6.27
CA VAL A 190 9.96 17.26 5.76
C VAL A 190 10.03 17.26 4.24
N ASP A 191 10.47 16.16 3.65
CA ASP A 191 10.70 16.04 2.21
C ASP A 191 9.54 15.36 1.49
N MET A 192 8.78 14.53 2.20
CA MET A 192 7.66 13.76 1.61
C MET A 192 6.63 13.41 2.68
N ILE A 193 5.35 13.39 2.29
CA ILE A 193 4.23 12.93 3.12
C ILE A 193 3.66 11.65 2.51
N ILE A 194 3.36 10.67 3.38
CA ILE A 194 2.66 9.43 3.01
C ILE A 194 1.42 9.28 3.90
N PRO A 195 0.21 9.52 3.39
CA PRO A 195 -1.03 9.19 4.09
C PRO A 195 -1.33 7.70 4.03
N ARG A 196 -1.82 7.12 5.14
CA ARG A 196 -2.24 5.73 5.30
C ARG A 196 -3.61 5.67 5.97
N GLY A 197 -4.67 5.80 5.23
CA GLY A 197 -6.04 5.84 5.73
C GLY A 197 -7.06 5.90 4.60
N GLY A 198 -8.26 6.34 4.91
CA GLY A 198 -9.34 6.47 3.94
C GLY A 198 -9.17 7.67 3.00
N ASN A 199 -10.06 7.75 2.00
CA ASN A 199 -10.08 8.81 0.98
C ASN A 199 -10.03 10.23 1.53
N ALA A 200 -10.75 10.49 2.62
CA ALA A 200 -10.78 11.81 3.23
C ALA A 200 -9.39 12.27 3.66
N LEU A 201 -8.58 11.35 4.24
CA LEU A 201 -7.21 11.65 4.62
C LEU A 201 -6.31 11.91 3.39
N HIS A 202 -6.41 11.06 2.36
CA HIS A 202 -5.65 11.26 1.12
C HIS A 202 -5.97 12.59 0.45
N ARG A 203 -7.25 12.95 0.37
CA ARG A 203 -7.72 14.23 -0.16
C ARG A 203 -7.19 15.41 0.67
N LEU A 204 -7.35 15.34 2.00
CA LEU A 204 -6.84 16.36 2.91
C LEU A 204 -5.34 16.61 2.68
N CYS A 205 -4.54 15.54 2.61
CA CYS A 205 -3.10 15.67 2.41
C CYS A 205 -2.78 16.30 1.04
N ARG A 206 -3.47 15.91 -0.05
CA ARG A 206 -3.26 16.50 -1.38
C ARG A 206 -3.61 17.98 -1.45
N GLU A 207 -4.71 18.39 -0.79
CA GLU A 207 -5.22 19.76 -0.87
C GLU A 207 -4.47 20.73 0.03
N GLN A 208 -3.95 20.28 1.18
CA GLN A 208 -3.38 21.16 2.18
C GLN A 208 -1.85 21.13 2.28
N SER A 209 -1.20 20.11 1.69
CA SER A 209 0.23 19.97 1.81
C SER A 209 0.99 20.91 0.86
N THR A 210 2.04 21.56 1.40
CA THR A 210 3.08 22.22 0.60
C THR A 210 4.26 21.29 0.30
N ILE A 211 4.22 20.07 0.85
CA ILE A 211 5.23 19.02 0.70
C ILE A 211 4.71 18.01 -0.32
N PRO A 212 5.55 17.41 -1.17
CA PRO A 212 5.15 16.31 -2.04
C PRO A 212 4.44 15.19 -1.27
N VAL A 213 3.27 14.78 -1.74
CA VAL A 213 2.47 13.72 -1.13
C VAL A 213 2.43 12.52 -2.05
N ILE A 214 2.86 11.36 -1.55
CA ILE A 214 2.64 10.09 -2.24
C ILE A 214 1.36 9.47 -1.72
N THR A 215 0.33 9.52 -2.54
CA THR A 215 -0.97 8.92 -2.19
C THR A 215 -1.12 7.54 -2.83
N GLY A 216 -1.51 6.55 -2.04
CA GLY A 216 -2.29 5.43 -2.53
C GLY A 216 -3.72 5.93 -2.73
N GLY A 217 -4.37 5.58 -3.83
CA GLY A 217 -5.79 5.86 -4.01
C GLY A 217 -6.67 4.80 -3.35
N ILE A 218 -7.98 4.99 -3.45
CA ILE A 218 -8.93 3.89 -3.38
C ILE A 218 -8.60 2.91 -4.50
N GLY A 219 -8.81 1.62 -4.23
CA GLY A 219 -8.60 0.57 -5.21
C GLY A 219 -9.92 0.10 -5.80
N ILE A 220 -10.44 0.76 -6.84
CA ILE A 220 -11.54 0.16 -7.62
C ILE A 220 -10.92 -0.76 -8.66
N CYS A 221 -10.89 -2.06 -8.32
CA CYS A 221 -10.18 -3.07 -9.09
C CYS A 221 -11.12 -3.84 -10.01
N HIS A 222 -10.65 -4.15 -11.23
CA HIS A 222 -11.45 -4.85 -12.25
C HIS A 222 -10.80 -6.17 -12.67
N ILE A 223 -11.63 -7.14 -13.01
CA ILE A 223 -11.25 -8.32 -13.77
C ILE A 223 -12.14 -8.42 -15.01
N PHE A 224 -11.53 -8.48 -16.19
CA PHE A 224 -12.22 -8.78 -17.44
C PHE A 224 -12.06 -10.26 -17.81
N VAL A 225 -13.16 -10.97 -17.98
CA VAL A 225 -13.22 -12.36 -18.46
C VAL A 225 -13.50 -12.33 -19.97
N ASP A 226 -12.44 -12.55 -20.75
CA ASP A 226 -12.48 -12.56 -22.21
C ASP A 226 -13.15 -13.81 -22.77
N GLU A 227 -13.60 -13.77 -24.03
CA GLU A 227 -14.26 -14.91 -24.69
C GLU A 227 -13.39 -16.17 -24.75
N SER A 228 -12.07 -16.01 -24.77
CA SER A 228 -11.10 -17.10 -24.84
C SER A 228 -10.63 -17.61 -23.46
N ALA A 229 -11.19 -17.09 -22.36
CA ALA A 229 -10.75 -17.44 -21.00
C ALA A 229 -11.00 -18.91 -20.67
N ASP A 230 -10.12 -19.51 -19.88
CA ASP A 230 -10.40 -20.76 -19.17
C ASP A 230 -11.40 -20.45 -18.04
N LEU A 231 -12.67 -20.76 -18.26
CA LEU A 231 -13.76 -20.37 -17.36
C LEU A 231 -13.65 -21.02 -15.97
N ALA A 232 -13.08 -22.21 -15.86
CA ALA A 232 -12.91 -22.86 -14.56
C ALA A 232 -11.87 -22.11 -13.72
N ARG A 233 -10.72 -21.79 -14.31
CA ARG A 233 -9.68 -20.97 -13.65
C ARG A 233 -10.17 -19.54 -13.39
N ALA A 234 -10.96 -18.98 -14.29
CA ALA A 234 -11.53 -17.64 -14.12
C ALA A 234 -12.41 -17.55 -12.87
N VAL A 235 -13.23 -18.58 -12.59
CA VAL A 235 -14.02 -18.65 -11.35
C VAL A 235 -13.12 -18.66 -10.11
N ASP A 236 -12.05 -19.47 -10.11
CA ASP A 236 -11.12 -19.53 -8.97
C ASP A 236 -10.40 -18.19 -8.74
N ILE A 237 -10.01 -17.50 -9.82
CA ILE A 237 -9.34 -16.20 -9.75
C ILE A 237 -10.28 -15.13 -9.21
N VAL A 238 -11.51 -15.05 -9.69
CA VAL A 238 -12.52 -14.09 -9.23
C VAL A 238 -12.89 -14.34 -7.76
N GLU A 239 -13.09 -15.60 -7.36
CA GLU A 239 -13.31 -15.96 -5.94
C GLU A 239 -12.15 -15.48 -5.08
N ASN A 240 -10.90 -15.82 -5.43
CA ASN A 240 -9.73 -15.39 -4.70
C ASN A 240 -9.63 -13.86 -4.62
N ALA A 241 -9.82 -13.18 -5.74
CA ALA A 241 -9.73 -11.72 -5.83
C ALA A 241 -10.75 -11.00 -4.94
N LYS A 242 -11.97 -11.55 -4.79
CA LYS A 242 -13.02 -10.94 -3.96
C LYS A 242 -13.00 -11.41 -2.51
N VAL A 243 -12.80 -12.70 -2.26
CA VAL A 243 -13.14 -13.32 -0.97
C VAL A 243 -11.96 -13.41 -0.02
N GLN A 244 -10.74 -13.58 -0.51
CA GLN A 244 -9.55 -13.78 0.33
C GLN A 244 -9.41 -12.70 1.42
N ARG A 245 -9.62 -11.44 1.06
CA ARG A 245 -9.60 -10.30 1.99
C ARG A 245 -10.37 -9.12 1.38
N PRO A 246 -11.68 -9.03 1.53
CA PRO A 246 -12.52 -8.05 0.83
C PRO A 246 -12.28 -6.60 1.26
N SER A 247 -11.66 -6.37 2.44
CA SER A 247 -11.48 -5.04 3.05
C SER A 247 -10.13 -4.38 2.71
N VAL A 248 -9.49 -4.74 1.59
CA VAL A 248 -8.21 -4.17 1.14
C VAL A 248 -8.32 -3.63 -0.29
N CYS A 249 -7.46 -2.65 -0.60
CA CYS A 249 -7.52 -1.86 -1.83
C CYS A 249 -7.28 -2.63 -3.15
N ASN A 250 -6.70 -3.83 -3.09
CA ASN A 250 -6.48 -4.70 -4.26
C ASN A 250 -7.52 -5.84 -4.36
N ALA A 251 -8.58 -5.81 -3.52
CA ALA A 251 -9.71 -6.71 -3.67
C ALA A 251 -10.53 -6.33 -4.90
N LEU A 252 -11.13 -7.34 -5.55
CA LEU A 252 -11.95 -7.12 -6.74
C LEU A 252 -13.24 -6.37 -6.41
N ASP A 253 -13.55 -5.31 -7.14
CA ASP A 253 -14.80 -4.56 -6.98
C ASP A 253 -15.75 -4.75 -8.16
N THR A 254 -15.22 -4.96 -9.38
CA THR A 254 -16.02 -5.15 -10.58
C THR A 254 -15.47 -6.29 -11.43
N VAL A 255 -16.36 -7.20 -11.86
CA VAL A 255 -16.08 -8.18 -12.90
C VAL A 255 -16.82 -7.81 -14.19
N LEU A 256 -16.07 -7.70 -15.28
CA LEU A 256 -16.56 -7.52 -16.64
C LEU A 256 -16.52 -8.87 -17.34
N VAL A 257 -17.59 -9.24 -18.03
CA VAL A 257 -17.68 -10.56 -18.66
C VAL A 257 -18.06 -10.39 -20.12
N HIS A 258 -17.23 -10.96 -21.02
CA HIS A 258 -17.53 -10.96 -22.44
C HIS A 258 -18.86 -11.67 -22.71
N ARG A 259 -19.72 -11.07 -23.54
CA ARG A 259 -21.09 -11.56 -23.82
C ARG A 259 -21.14 -13.03 -24.25
N ALA A 260 -20.18 -13.47 -25.04
CA ALA A 260 -20.13 -14.84 -25.55
C ALA A 260 -20.02 -15.90 -24.44
N VAL A 261 -19.36 -15.60 -23.33
CA VAL A 261 -19.15 -16.56 -22.23
C VAL A 261 -20.01 -16.26 -21.00
N ALA A 262 -20.71 -15.13 -20.98
CA ALA A 262 -21.57 -14.75 -19.86
C ALA A 262 -22.61 -15.81 -19.46
N PRO A 263 -23.33 -16.47 -20.40
CA PRO A 263 -24.32 -17.49 -20.03
C PRO A 263 -23.74 -18.71 -19.31
N GLN A 264 -22.47 -19.03 -19.56
CA GLN A 264 -21.79 -20.15 -18.93
C GLN A 264 -21.02 -19.72 -17.66
N PHE A 265 -20.37 -18.58 -17.70
CA PHE A 265 -19.50 -18.12 -16.63
C PHE A 265 -20.28 -17.58 -15.42
N LEU A 266 -21.30 -16.74 -15.65
CA LEU A 266 -22.02 -16.07 -14.55
C LEU A 266 -22.68 -17.05 -13.58
N PRO A 267 -23.38 -18.09 -13.99
CA PRO A 267 -23.95 -19.09 -13.07
C PRO A 267 -22.87 -19.84 -12.27
N ALA A 268 -21.77 -20.22 -12.91
CA ALA A 268 -20.67 -20.92 -12.24
C ALA A 268 -19.98 -20.04 -11.19
N MET A 269 -19.73 -18.77 -11.51
CA MET A 269 -19.21 -17.77 -10.60
C MET A 269 -20.17 -17.52 -9.42
N ALA A 270 -21.47 -17.34 -9.71
CA ALA A 270 -22.49 -17.09 -8.70
C ALA A 270 -22.59 -18.27 -7.70
N ALA A 271 -22.63 -19.49 -8.16
CA ALA A 271 -22.66 -20.69 -7.32
C ALA A 271 -21.41 -20.78 -6.40
N ARG A 272 -20.24 -20.34 -6.87
CA ARG A 272 -19.01 -20.30 -6.07
C ARG A 272 -19.07 -19.21 -5.02
N LEU A 273 -19.45 -17.98 -5.39
CA LEU A 273 -19.47 -16.81 -4.51
C LEU A 273 -20.60 -16.85 -3.47
N ALA A 274 -21.70 -17.57 -3.76
CA ALA A 274 -22.79 -17.83 -2.81
C ALA A 274 -22.31 -18.48 -1.51
N ARG A 275 -21.32 -19.36 -1.59
CA ARG A 275 -20.71 -20.04 -0.42
C ARG A 275 -20.10 -19.05 0.57
N HIS A 276 -19.73 -17.87 0.10
CA HIS A 276 -19.10 -16.79 0.87
C HIS A 276 -20.07 -15.63 1.15
N ARG A 277 -21.34 -15.76 0.78
CA ARG A 277 -22.38 -14.72 0.95
C ARG A 277 -22.02 -13.40 0.28
N VAL A 278 -21.40 -13.46 -0.89
CA VAL A 278 -21.12 -12.27 -1.70
C VAL A 278 -22.43 -11.75 -2.27
N GLU A 279 -22.69 -10.44 -2.19
CA GLU A 279 -23.79 -9.77 -2.88
C GLU A 279 -23.31 -9.34 -4.27
N LEU A 280 -24.11 -9.57 -5.31
CA LEU A 280 -23.82 -9.15 -6.68
C LEU A 280 -24.66 -7.92 -7.05
N ARG A 281 -24.01 -6.89 -7.59
CA ARG A 281 -24.61 -5.68 -8.17
C ARG A 281 -24.50 -5.77 -9.68
N ALA A 282 -25.61 -6.16 -10.35
CA ALA A 282 -25.57 -6.57 -11.75
C ALA A 282 -26.26 -5.59 -12.70
N THR A 283 -25.66 -5.35 -13.87
CA THR A 283 -26.35 -4.67 -14.99
C THR A 283 -27.56 -5.47 -15.44
N PRO A 284 -28.59 -4.86 -16.12
CA PRO A 284 -29.85 -5.54 -16.44
C PRO A 284 -29.68 -6.86 -17.20
N ASP A 285 -28.75 -6.96 -18.13
CA ASP A 285 -28.46 -8.17 -18.90
C ASP A 285 -27.75 -9.25 -18.06
N ALA A 286 -26.81 -8.89 -17.20
CA ALA A 286 -26.19 -9.79 -16.24
C ALA A 286 -27.19 -10.26 -15.18
N LEU A 287 -28.05 -9.35 -14.71
CA LEU A 287 -29.12 -9.65 -13.74
C LEU A 287 -30.09 -10.72 -14.29
N ALA A 288 -30.48 -10.60 -15.55
CA ALA A 288 -31.38 -11.57 -16.18
C ALA A 288 -30.81 -13.00 -16.17
N ILE A 289 -29.51 -13.17 -16.41
CA ILE A 289 -28.83 -14.47 -16.36
C ILE A 289 -28.75 -14.98 -14.93
N LEU A 290 -28.33 -14.12 -14.00
CA LEU A 290 -28.09 -14.48 -12.59
C LEU A 290 -29.38 -14.78 -11.83
N GLN A 291 -30.50 -14.12 -12.15
CA GLN A 291 -31.82 -14.42 -11.55
C GLN A 291 -32.44 -15.71 -12.05
N ALA A 292 -32.08 -16.17 -13.24
CA ALA A 292 -32.51 -17.44 -13.77
C ALA A 292 -31.76 -18.63 -13.12
N ASP A 293 -30.68 -18.38 -12.39
CA ASP A 293 -29.87 -19.41 -11.75
C ASP A 293 -30.31 -19.65 -10.29
N ALA A 294 -30.33 -20.92 -9.90
CA ALA A 294 -30.77 -21.37 -8.58
C ALA A 294 -29.67 -21.38 -7.53
N SER A 295 -28.59 -20.63 -7.73
CA SER A 295 -27.41 -20.61 -6.82
C SER A 295 -27.68 -20.12 -5.40
N GLY A 296 -28.81 -19.42 -5.19
CA GLY A 296 -29.16 -18.81 -3.88
C GLY A 296 -28.31 -17.61 -3.49
N ILE A 297 -27.51 -17.06 -4.41
CA ILE A 297 -26.73 -15.82 -4.19
C ILE A 297 -27.67 -14.60 -4.18
N THR A 298 -27.32 -13.61 -3.35
CA THR A 298 -28.01 -12.31 -3.37
C THR A 298 -27.60 -11.52 -4.60
N VAL A 299 -28.55 -11.24 -5.49
CA VAL A 299 -28.33 -10.42 -6.70
C VAL A 299 -29.31 -9.26 -6.71
N VAL A 300 -28.81 -8.05 -6.85
CA VAL A 300 -29.60 -6.82 -6.96
C VAL A 300 -29.19 -6.02 -8.20
N PRO A 301 -30.08 -5.17 -8.75
CA PRO A 301 -29.71 -4.27 -9.83
C PRO A 301 -28.57 -3.34 -9.41
N ALA A 302 -27.62 -3.10 -10.31
CA ALA A 302 -26.57 -2.13 -10.09
C ALA A 302 -27.15 -0.70 -10.05
N GLY A 303 -26.73 0.06 -9.04
CA GLY A 303 -27.01 1.49 -8.92
C GLY A 303 -26.07 2.35 -9.78
N PRO A 304 -26.33 3.67 -9.89
CA PRO A 304 -25.55 4.58 -10.74
C PRO A 304 -24.09 4.69 -10.34
N ASP A 305 -23.77 4.60 -9.04
CA ASP A 305 -22.43 4.79 -8.50
C ASP A 305 -21.72 3.48 -8.14
N ASP A 306 -22.33 2.32 -8.45
CA ASP A 306 -21.83 1.02 -8.00
C ASP A 306 -20.49 0.65 -8.66
N PHE A 307 -20.21 1.13 -9.87
CA PHE A 307 -18.94 0.92 -10.56
C PHE A 307 -17.86 1.93 -10.18
N ASP A 308 -18.23 3.01 -9.48
CA ASP A 308 -17.31 4.01 -8.93
C ASP A 308 -17.07 3.82 -7.43
N THR A 309 -17.44 2.65 -6.89
CA THR A 309 -17.39 2.36 -5.46
C THR A 309 -16.34 1.30 -5.14
N GLU A 310 -15.39 1.66 -4.25
CA GLU A 310 -14.54 0.69 -3.55
C GLU A 310 -15.37 0.06 -2.43
N TRP A 311 -15.80 -1.18 -2.61
CA TRP A 311 -16.75 -1.83 -1.70
C TRP A 311 -16.18 -2.12 -0.32
N LEU A 312 -14.93 -2.53 -0.23
CA LEU A 312 -14.28 -2.99 1.02
C LEU A 312 -15.12 -4.04 1.79
N ALA A 313 -15.99 -4.73 1.09
CA ALA A 313 -16.98 -5.67 1.59
C ALA A 313 -17.17 -6.84 0.60
N LEU A 314 -17.95 -7.85 0.99
CA LEU A 314 -18.34 -8.95 0.12
C LEU A 314 -19.47 -8.53 -0.85
N ILE A 315 -19.19 -7.49 -1.64
CA ILE A 315 -20.06 -6.97 -2.70
C ILE A 315 -19.23 -6.91 -3.99
N LEU A 316 -19.83 -7.30 -5.11
CA LEU A 316 -19.18 -7.37 -6.42
C LEU A 316 -20.06 -6.79 -7.51
N GLY A 317 -19.58 -5.78 -8.24
CA GLY A 317 -20.18 -5.29 -9.47
C GLY A 317 -20.04 -6.29 -10.60
N VAL A 318 -21.08 -6.50 -11.39
CA VAL A 318 -21.11 -7.45 -12.52
C VAL A 318 -21.68 -6.75 -13.75
N LYS A 319 -20.89 -6.69 -14.82
CA LYS A 319 -21.30 -6.11 -16.09
C LYS A 319 -20.92 -7.02 -17.26
N ILE A 320 -21.85 -7.23 -18.20
CA ILE A 320 -21.57 -7.86 -19.49
C ILE A 320 -21.06 -6.78 -20.44
N VAL A 321 -20.03 -7.10 -21.20
CA VAL A 321 -19.45 -6.24 -22.25
C VAL A 321 -19.41 -6.98 -23.58
N GLU A 322 -19.54 -6.25 -24.68
CA GLU A 322 -19.60 -6.85 -26.03
C GLU A 322 -18.24 -7.37 -26.50
N ASN A 323 -17.15 -6.70 -26.07
CA ASN A 323 -15.80 -7.00 -26.55
C ASN A 323 -14.73 -6.37 -25.61
N LEU A 324 -13.46 -6.63 -25.94
CA LEU A 324 -12.30 -6.09 -25.23
C LEU A 324 -12.30 -4.58 -25.14
N GLU A 325 -12.66 -3.86 -26.24
CA GLU A 325 -12.59 -2.39 -26.26
C GLU A 325 -13.63 -1.76 -25.31
N GLU A 326 -14.82 -2.35 -25.18
CA GLU A 326 -15.79 -1.91 -24.19
C GLU A 326 -15.30 -2.17 -22.76
N ALA A 327 -14.64 -3.32 -22.52
CA ALA A 327 -14.04 -3.60 -21.22
C ALA A 327 -12.95 -2.57 -20.88
N ILE A 328 -12.06 -2.26 -21.82
CA ILE A 328 -11.02 -1.24 -21.66
C ILE A 328 -11.64 0.13 -21.39
N ALA A 329 -12.65 0.53 -22.15
CA ALA A 329 -13.31 1.83 -21.97
C ALA A 329 -13.94 1.94 -20.56
N HIS A 330 -14.63 0.87 -20.11
CA HIS A 330 -15.20 0.83 -18.77
C HIS A 330 -14.12 0.96 -17.68
N ILE A 331 -13.02 0.21 -17.80
CA ILE A 331 -11.93 0.28 -16.83
C ILE A 331 -11.29 1.68 -16.83
N GLN A 332 -11.09 2.28 -18.00
CA GLN A 332 -10.54 3.64 -18.09
C GLN A 332 -11.45 4.71 -17.46
N GLU A 333 -12.76 4.49 -17.45
CA GLU A 333 -13.74 5.40 -16.86
C GLU A 333 -13.84 5.24 -15.34
N HIS A 334 -13.87 3.98 -14.84
CA HIS A 334 -14.24 3.67 -13.46
C HIS A 334 -13.06 3.22 -12.59
N SER A 335 -11.93 2.75 -13.16
CA SER A 335 -10.78 2.32 -12.38
C SER A 335 -10.04 3.50 -11.74
N THR A 336 -9.57 3.28 -10.54
CA THR A 336 -8.64 4.22 -9.86
C THR A 336 -7.18 3.97 -10.25
N GLU A 337 -6.93 3.23 -11.32
CA GLU A 337 -5.60 2.82 -11.78
C GLU A 337 -4.81 2.03 -10.72
N HIS A 338 -5.51 1.25 -9.88
CA HIS A 338 -4.86 0.45 -8.83
C HIS A 338 -4.43 -0.93 -9.35
N SER A 339 -5.37 -1.82 -9.64
CA SER A 339 -5.10 -3.20 -10.05
C SER A 339 -6.19 -3.69 -10.99
N ASP A 340 -5.83 -3.98 -12.22
CA ASP A 340 -6.78 -4.47 -13.21
C ASP A 340 -6.23 -5.74 -13.89
N SER A 341 -7.10 -6.69 -14.23
CA SER A 341 -6.73 -7.99 -14.77
C SER A 341 -7.58 -8.38 -15.97
N ILE A 342 -6.96 -9.07 -16.94
CA ILE A 342 -7.64 -9.79 -18.01
C ILE A 342 -7.41 -11.28 -17.85
N LEU A 343 -8.48 -12.06 -18.01
CA LEU A 343 -8.44 -13.52 -18.08
C LEU A 343 -8.68 -13.93 -19.52
N THR A 344 -7.67 -14.44 -20.20
CA THR A 344 -7.69 -14.71 -21.64
C THR A 344 -6.63 -15.74 -22.06
N ASN A 345 -6.94 -16.51 -23.10
CA ASN A 345 -5.96 -17.33 -23.82
C ASN A 345 -5.55 -16.70 -25.16
N ASN A 346 -6.09 -15.50 -25.48
CA ASN A 346 -5.72 -14.76 -26.68
C ASN A 346 -4.58 -13.78 -26.38
N TRP A 347 -3.39 -14.06 -26.91
CA TRP A 347 -2.21 -13.23 -26.72
C TRP A 347 -2.39 -11.80 -27.22
N ALA A 348 -3.08 -11.61 -28.35
CA ALA A 348 -3.31 -10.28 -28.88
C ALA A 348 -4.20 -9.45 -27.94
N ASN A 349 -5.26 -10.06 -27.38
CA ASN A 349 -6.13 -9.41 -26.39
C ASN A 349 -5.37 -9.07 -25.11
N ALA A 350 -4.53 -9.99 -24.63
CA ALA A 350 -3.68 -9.74 -23.45
C ALA A 350 -2.75 -8.54 -23.67
N THR A 351 -2.04 -8.50 -24.81
CA THR A 351 -1.13 -7.40 -25.15
C THR A 351 -1.89 -6.08 -25.29
N ARG A 352 -3.02 -6.06 -26.02
CA ARG A 352 -3.85 -4.88 -26.20
C ARG A 352 -4.37 -4.31 -24.87
N PHE A 353 -4.79 -5.20 -23.95
CA PHE A 353 -5.25 -4.83 -22.62
C PHE A 353 -4.14 -4.17 -21.79
N VAL A 354 -2.95 -4.81 -21.75
CA VAL A 354 -1.78 -4.31 -21.01
C VAL A 354 -1.34 -2.94 -21.54
N ASP A 355 -1.31 -2.77 -22.87
CA ASP A 355 -0.87 -1.52 -23.49
C ASP A 355 -1.88 -0.38 -23.32
N ALA A 356 -3.17 -0.70 -23.20
CA ALA A 356 -4.24 0.29 -23.09
C ALA A 356 -4.45 0.83 -21.68
N LEU A 357 -4.13 0.03 -20.64
CA LEU A 357 -4.40 0.40 -19.27
C LEU A 357 -3.17 0.94 -18.55
N ASN A 358 -3.41 1.95 -17.71
CA ASN A 358 -2.37 2.64 -16.94
C ASN A 358 -2.41 2.32 -15.45
N SER A 359 -2.97 1.17 -15.06
CA SER A 359 -3.04 0.76 -13.66
C SER A 359 -1.66 0.50 -13.08
N SER A 360 -1.49 0.69 -11.77
CA SER A 360 -0.21 0.48 -11.10
C SER A 360 0.27 -0.97 -11.19
N ALA A 361 -0.68 -1.90 -11.33
CA ALA A 361 -0.42 -3.29 -11.69
C ALA A 361 -1.49 -3.78 -12.67
N VAL A 362 -1.07 -4.30 -13.82
CA VAL A 362 -1.93 -4.93 -14.82
C VAL A 362 -1.58 -6.41 -14.88
N PHE A 363 -2.58 -7.26 -14.72
CA PHE A 363 -2.41 -8.70 -14.65
C PHE A 363 -2.99 -9.41 -15.89
N VAL A 364 -2.37 -10.49 -16.27
CA VAL A 364 -2.89 -11.45 -17.24
C VAL A 364 -3.01 -12.80 -16.55
N ASN A 365 -4.22 -13.35 -16.51
CA ASN A 365 -4.53 -14.66 -15.90
C ASN A 365 -4.10 -14.76 -14.42
N ALA A 366 -4.26 -13.69 -13.66
CA ALA A 366 -3.92 -13.66 -12.24
C ALA A 366 -4.89 -12.77 -11.44
N SER A 367 -4.96 -13.05 -10.15
CA SER A 367 -5.78 -12.28 -9.19
C SER A 367 -5.16 -10.91 -8.93
N THR A 368 -5.99 -9.87 -8.81
CA THR A 368 -5.58 -8.52 -8.41
C THR A 368 -4.94 -8.47 -7.02
N ARG A 369 -5.19 -9.50 -6.18
CA ARG A 369 -4.62 -9.66 -4.85
C ARG A 369 -3.09 -9.77 -4.83
N PHE A 370 -2.45 -10.05 -5.95
CA PHE A 370 -1.00 -10.07 -6.07
C PHE A 370 -0.35 -8.68 -6.09
N ASN A 371 -1.08 -7.58 -6.22
CA ASN A 371 -0.52 -6.23 -6.10
C ASN A 371 -0.17 -5.89 -4.64
N ASP A 372 0.90 -6.49 -4.16
CA ASP A 372 1.35 -6.51 -2.76
C ASP A 372 2.88 -6.64 -2.74
N GLY A 373 3.55 -5.88 -1.88
CA GLY A 373 5.02 -5.85 -1.81
C GLY A 373 5.65 -7.20 -1.45
N GLY A 374 4.99 -7.98 -0.58
CA GLY A 374 5.46 -9.33 -0.26
C GLY A 374 5.32 -10.28 -1.45
N GLN A 375 4.20 -10.20 -2.19
CA GLN A 375 3.94 -11.02 -3.36
C GLN A 375 4.82 -10.65 -4.56
N PHE A 376 5.18 -9.38 -4.71
CA PHE A 376 6.11 -8.92 -5.75
C PHE A 376 7.59 -9.14 -5.40
N GLY A 377 7.87 -9.75 -4.25
CA GLY A 377 9.24 -10.04 -3.83
C GLY A 377 10.01 -8.82 -3.28
N LEU A 378 9.31 -7.72 -2.97
CA LEU A 378 9.89 -6.53 -2.34
C LEU A 378 10.12 -6.74 -0.83
N GLY A 379 9.59 -7.83 -0.28
CA GLY A 379 9.73 -8.25 1.11
C GLY A 379 8.82 -7.50 2.09
N ALA A 380 8.59 -6.22 1.89
CA ALA A 380 7.69 -5.40 2.69
C ALA A 380 7.25 -4.15 1.90
N GLU A 381 6.16 -3.50 2.34
CA GLU A 381 5.67 -2.27 1.72
C GLU A 381 5.19 -1.26 2.75
N VAL A 382 5.38 0.02 2.44
CA VAL A 382 4.79 1.14 3.20
C VAL A 382 3.37 1.42 2.73
N ALA A 383 3.13 1.39 1.43
CA ALA A 383 1.85 1.70 0.79
C ALA A 383 1.84 1.17 -0.65
N VAL A 384 0.68 1.17 -1.30
CA VAL A 384 0.55 1.02 -2.75
C VAL A 384 0.21 2.39 -3.34
N SER A 385 1.03 2.90 -4.26
CA SER A 385 0.80 4.18 -4.93
C SER A 385 0.20 3.97 -6.31
N THR A 386 -0.83 4.75 -6.66
CA THR A 386 -1.40 4.79 -8.01
C THR A 386 -0.89 5.97 -8.84
N GLN A 387 -0.16 6.90 -8.23
CA GLN A 387 0.36 8.10 -8.88
C GLN A 387 1.45 7.77 -9.91
N LYS A 388 1.47 8.53 -11.00
CA LYS A 388 2.50 8.43 -12.06
C LYS A 388 3.75 9.25 -11.67
N LEU A 389 4.35 8.90 -10.50
CA LEU A 389 5.55 9.53 -9.97
C LEU A 389 6.71 8.51 -9.91
N HIS A 390 7.76 8.83 -9.15
CA HIS A 390 8.91 7.93 -8.98
C HIS A 390 8.56 6.62 -8.26
N ALA A 391 7.51 6.63 -7.42
CA ALA A 391 6.98 5.48 -6.70
C ALA A 391 5.58 5.17 -7.22
N ARG A 392 5.37 3.96 -7.75
CA ARG A 392 4.08 3.50 -8.26
C ARG A 392 3.93 1.99 -8.03
N GLY A 393 2.74 1.52 -7.69
CA GLY A 393 2.51 0.16 -7.21
C GLY A 393 2.94 0.02 -5.74
N PRO A 394 3.25 -1.20 -5.28
CA PRO A 394 3.75 -1.45 -3.93
C PRO A 394 5.05 -0.69 -3.67
N MET A 395 5.12 0.04 -2.57
CA MET A 395 6.27 0.87 -2.21
C MET A 395 7.15 0.13 -1.20
N GLY A 396 8.20 -0.50 -1.67
CA GLY A 396 9.23 -1.14 -0.85
C GLY A 396 10.35 -0.17 -0.44
N LEU A 397 11.54 -0.73 -0.23
CA LEU A 397 12.71 0.05 0.19
C LEU A 397 13.22 1.00 -0.91
N GLU A 398 13.14 0.59 -2.18
CA GLU A 398 13.63 1.40 -3.29
C GLU A 398 12.82 2.68 -3.48
N GLU A 399 11.49 2.61 -3.32
CA GLU A 399 10.55 3.73 -3.45
C GLU A 399 10.68 4.75 -2.32
N LEU A 400 11.32 4.38 -1.19
CA LEU A 400 11.72 5.28 -0.11
C LEU A 400 13.07 5.96 -0.36
N THR A 401 13.58 5.87 -1.58
CA THR A 401 14.83 6.53 -2.02
C THR A 401 14.57 7.40 -3.24
N THR A 402 15.48 8.36 -3.45
CA THR A 402 15.63 9.08 -4.70
C THR A 402 17.04 8.86 -5.23
N TYR A 403 17.55 9.70 -6.12
CA TYR A 403 18.90 9.57 -6.64
C TYR A 403 19.60 10.92 -6.77
N LYS A 404 20.92 10.88 -6.82
CA LYS A 404 21.76 11.99 -7.25
C LYS A 404 22.65 11.57 -8.40
N TRP A 405 23.03 12.53 -9.22
CA TRP A 405 24.11 12.35 -10.19
C TRP A 405 25.47 12.52 -9.49
N VAL A 406 26.35 11.57 -9.73
CA VAL A 406 27.75 11.62 -9.33
C VAL A 406 28.58 11.71 -10.60
N VAL A 407 29.41 12.74 -10.68
CA VAL A 407 30.21 13.03 -11.86
C VAL A 407 31.68 13.08 -11.46
N PHE A 408 32.48 12.22 -12.10
CA PHE A 408 33.93 12.25 -11.92
C PHE A 408 34.57 12.83 -13.20
N GLY A 409 35.26 13.94 -13.03
CA GLY A 409 36.03 14.60 -14.07
C GLY A 409 37.51 14.68 -13.70
N ASP A 410 38.31 15.15 -14.66
CA ASP A 410 39.74 15.42 -14.50
C ASP A 410 40.04 16.80 -15.11
N GLY A 411 39.72 17.86 -14.38
CA GLY A 411 39.89 19.23 -14.82
C GLY A 411 38.98 19.68 -15.97
N HIS A 412 37.89 18.94 -16.23
CA HIS A 412 36.94 19.29 -17.31
C HIS A 412 36.25 20.62 -17.07
N ILE A 413 36.20 21.46 -18.10
CA ILE A 413 35.46 22.71 -18.14
C ILE A 413 34.38 22.62 -19.24
N ARG A 414 33.30 23.33 -19.02
CA ARG A 414 32.26 23.47 -20.07
C ARG A 414 32.78 24.41 -21.16
N PRO A 415 32.76 24.00 -22.44
CA PRO A 415 33.17 24.85 -23.56
C PRO A 415 32.29 26.06 -23.73
#